data_7fdd7c545197faa9e5827a516ef87a4e
#
_entry.id   7fdd7c545197faa9e5827a516ef87a4e
#
_cell.length_a   1.000
_cell.length_b   1.000
_cell.length_c   1.000
_cell.angle_alpha   90.00
_cell.angle_beta   90.00
_cell.angle_gamma   90.00
#
_symmetry.space_group_name_H-M   'P 1'
#
loop_
_entity.id
_entity.type
_entity.pdbx_description
1 polymer ?
#
loop_
_entity_poly.entity_id
_entity_poly.type
_entity_poly.pdbx_seq_one_letter_code
_entity_poly.pdbx_strand_id
1 'polypeptide(L)'
;MNFLPETVYWQAHRGGGGIEAPDNTICAMKYGWSLGGIPEADIRVTADREIVCQHDNTLRRTTDAPDDIADLPVGKLTLAEIKKYDAGRKFDEKFAGEKVPALREVFEIMRQDREKMIYADIKNYDAELFPVLLEKFSGLVQEYDTATQIIAAGCDYELNCRLHENIPGIKTMQWIGGTPEQRMLKFRELADKDFAGLDMVQLHLRPVGKTGDNWMYDLPIEDIKYAYSILGARLEVFPFGAFTPEAIQTLLGIGIKHYATDEPVRFSQILKRSGVNQRNEK
;
A
#
# COMPACT_ATOMS: atom_id res chain seq x y z
N MET A 1 2.05 -1.82 32.57
CA MET A 1 1.67 -0.57 31.87
C MET A 1 1.94 -0.82 30.39
N ASN A 2 0.90 -0.85 29.57
CA ASN A 2 1.09 -0.92 28.13
C ASN A 2 1.48 0.49 27.66
N PHE A 3 2.75 0.66 27.28
CA PHE A 3 3.19 1.92 26.66
C PHE A 3 2.72 1.90 25.21
N LEU A 4 1.76 2.75 24.88
CA LEU A 4 1.39 3.02 23.51
C LEU A 4 2.58 3.66 22.77
N PRO A 5 2.76 3.43 21.46
CA PRO A 5 3.79 4.10 20.67
C PRO A 5 3.55 5.61 20.67
N GLU A 6 4.62 6.39 20.80
CA GLU A 6 4.51 7.86 20.76
C GLU A 6 4.09 8.38 19.38
N THR A 7 4.53 7.70 18.31
CA THR A 7 4.25 8.08 16.93
C THR A 7 3.87 6.87 16.11
N VAL A 8 2.83 7.02 15.31
CA VAL A 8 2.35 6.01 14.35
C VAL A 8 2.51 6.55 12.94
N TYR A 9 2.95 5.68 12.03
CA TYR A 9 3.02 5.88 10.59
C TYR A 9 1.94 5.06 9.92
N TRP A 10 1.35 5.55 8.86
CA TRP A 10 0.30 4.81 8.20
C TRP A 10 0.24 5.02 6.69
N GLN A 11 -0.05 3.92 6.02
CA GLN A 11 -0.28 3.83 4.59
C GLN A 11 -1.76 4.16 4.30
N ALA A 12 -2.01 5.10 3.40
CA ALA A 12 -3.32 5.28 2.80
C ALA A 12 -3.42 4.30 1.62
N HIS A 13 -4.07 3.16 1.81
CA HIS A 13 -4.23 2.12 0.80
C HIS A 13 -4.87 2.71 -0.46
N ARG A 14 -4.29 2.48 -1.64
CA ARG A 14 -4.66 3.06 -2.93
C ARG A 14 -4.74 4.60 -2.96
N GLY A 15 -3.96 5.24 -2.13
CA GLY A 15 -3.90 6.70 -1.99
C GLY A 15 -4.93 7.29 -1.06
N GLY A 16 -6.19 6.92 -1.15
CA GLY A 16 -7.29 7.44 -0.34
C GLY A 16 -8.21 6.36 0.26
N GLY A 17 -7.72 5.12 0.34
CA GLY A 17 -8.46 3.98 0.88
C GLY A 17 -9.53 3.42 -0.05
N GLY A 18 -9.73 3.96 -1.25
CA GLY A 18 -10.79 3.53 -2.17
C GLY A 18 -12.21 3.74 -1.65
N ILE A 19 -12.36 4.32 -0.46
CA ILE A 19 -13.62 4.64 0.21
C ILE A 19 -13.80 6.16 0.31
N GLU A 20 -12.71 6.90 0.53
CA GLU A 20 -12.74 8.34 0.76
C GLU A 20 -12.29 9.15 -0.48
N ALA A 21 -11.51 8.54 -1.38
CA ALA A 21 -11.06 9.12 -2.64
C ALA A 21 -10.94 8.04 -3.73
N PRO A 22 -11.01 8.39 -5.04
CA PRO A 22 -10.94 7.42 -6.11
C PRO A 22 -9.55 6.76 -6.20
N ASP A 23 -9.54 5.43 -6.25
CA ASP A 23 -8.34 4.59 -6.23
C ASP A 23 -7.21 5.11 -7.14
N ASN A 24 -6.01 5.19 -6.59
CA ASN A 24 -4.78 5.41 -7.36
C ASN A 24 -4.72 6.71 -8.18
N THR A 25 -5.64 7.66 -8.00
CA THR A 25 -5.63 8.95 -8.70
C THR A 25 -4.68 9.95 -8.04
N ILE A 26 -4.34 11.02 -8.77
CA ILE A 26 -3.51 12.11 -8.20
C ILE A 26 -4.22 12.79 -7.03
N CYS A 27 -5.55 12.95 -7.09
CA CYS A 27 -6.29 13.53 -5.97
C CYS A 27 -6.26 12.61 -4.73
N ALA A 28 -6.31 11.28 -4.91
CA ALA A 28 -6.18 10.33 -3.82
C ALA A 28 -4.78 10.38 -3.17
N MET A 29 -3.70 10.45 -3.97
CA MET A 29 -2.34 10.62 -3.45
C MET A 29 -2.22 11.91 -2.63
N LYS A 30 -2.69 13.03 -3.16
CA LYS A 30 -2.70 14.31 -2.45
C LYS A 30 -3.52 14.26 -1.18
N TYR A 31 -4.66 13.55 -1.20
CA TYR A 31 -5.51 13.35 -0.05
C TYR A 31 -4.79 12.58 1.06
N GLY A 32 -4.17 11.44 0.76
CA GLY A 32 -3.38 10.66 1.72
C GLY A 32 -2.27 11.49 2.37
N TRP A 33 -1.48 12.23 1.57
CA TRP A 33 -0.45 13.14 2.11
C TRP A 33 -1.04 14.25 2.96
N SER A 34 -2.18 14.84 2.58
CA SER A 34 -2.79 15.95 3.33
C SER A 34 -3.25 15.57 4.74
N LEU A 35 -3.54 14.28 4.94
CA LEU A 35 -3.91 13.71 6.23
C LEU A 35 -2.71 13.21 7.06
N GLY A 36 -1.48 13.36 6.55
CA GLY A 36 -0.28 12.88 7.22
C GLY A 36 0.04 11.39 6.98
N GLY A 37 -0.66 10.73 6.07
CA GLY A 37 -0.38 9.36 5.65
C GLY A 37 0.66 9.27 4.54
N ILE A 38 1.05 8.05 4.24
CA ILE A 38 1.88 7.70 3.09
C ILE A 38 0.97 7.00 2.08
N PRO A 39 0.58 7.62 0.96
CA PRO A 39 -0.30 6.98 -0.01
C PRO A 39 0.37 5.80 -0.68
N GLU A 40 -0.42 4.80 -1.04
CA GLU A 40 0.00 3.69 -1.87
C GLU A 40 -0.39 3.94 -3.32
N ALA A 41 0.50 3.56 -4.23
CA ALA A 41 0.28 3.48 -5.66
C ALA A 41 0.47 2.03 -6.10
N ASP A 42 -0.62 1.39 -6.53
CA ASP A 42 -0.54 0.10 -7.22
C ASP A 42 0.00 0.31 -8.63
N ILE A 43 1.08 -0.34 -9.02
CA ILE A 43 1.73 -0.07 -10.30
C ILE A 43 1.65 -1.23 -11.29
N ARG A 44 1.37 -0.88 -12.56
CA ARG A 44 1.31 -1.80 -13.71
C ARG A 44 1.97 -1.21 -14.94
N VAL A 45 2.39 -2.10 -15.84
CA VAL A 45 2.98 -1.74 -17.14
C VAL A 45 1.90 -1.74 -18.22
N THR A 46 1.92 -0.71 -19.08
CA THR A 46 1.09 -0.59 -20.27
C THR A 46 1.73 -1.24 -21.50
N ALA A 47 0.98 -1.35 -22.62
CA ALA A 47 1.47 -1.89 -23.89
C ALA A 47 2.67 -1.12 -24.46
N ASP A 48 2.73 0.19 -24.25
CA ASP A 48 3.82 1.08 -24.65
C ASP A 48 4.91 1.23 -23.58
N ARG A 49 4.94 0.31 -22.61
CA ARG A 49 5.93 0.21 -21.54
C ARG A 49 6.00 1.43 -20.61
N GLU A 50 4.88 2.10 -20.40
CA GLU A 50 4.74 3.11 -19.36
C GLU A 50 4.24 2.48 -18.07
N ILE A 51 4.56 3.07 -16.91
CA ILE A 51 4.02 2.62 -15.63
C ILE A 51 2.84 3.50 -15.23
N VAL A 52 1.70 2.88 -14.96
CA VAL A 52 0.47 3.52 -14.50
C VAL A 52 0.12 3.08 -13.09
N CYS A 53 -0.61 3.95 -12.37
CA CYS A 53 -1.14 3.64 -11.04
C CYS A 53 -2.54 3.02 -11.18
N GLN A 54 -2.61 1.68 -11.09
CA GLN A 54 -3.84 0.92 -11.28
C GLN A 54 -3.78 -0.42 -10.53
N HIS A 55 -4.74 -0.66 -9.62
CA HIS A 55 -4.79 -1.92 -8.86
C HIS A 55 -5.20 -3.10 -9.74
N ASP A 56 -6.36 -2.99 -10.40
CA ASP A 56 -6.92 -4.09 -11.19
C ASP A 56 -6.17 -4.24 -12.51
N ASN A 57 -6.20 -5.45 -13.08
CA ASN A 57 -5.61 -5.68 -14.40
C ASN A 57 -6.45 -5.10 -15.55
N THR A 58 -7.59 -4.47 -15.24
CA THR A 58 -8.52 -3.86 -16.20
C THR A 58 -8.97 -2.49 -15.68
N LEU A 59 -9.62 -1.71 -16.55
CA LEU A 59 -10.15 -0.39 -16.21
C LEU A 59 -11.58 -0.42 -15.69
N ARG A 60 -12.25 -1.57 -15.72
CA ARG A 60 -13.70 -1.72 -15.51
C ARG A 60 -14.20 -1.13 -14.20
N ARG A 61 -13.52 -1.36 -13.10
CA ARG A 61 -13.97 -0.92 -11.78
C ARG A 61 -13.78 0.58 -11.57
N THR A 62 -12.70 1.14 -12.05
CA THR A 62 -12.21 2.47 -11.65
C THR A 62 -12.47 3.56 -12.69
N THR A 63 -12.83 3.22 -13.94
CA THR A 63 -12.99 4.23 -14.99
C THR A 63 -14.34 4.12 -15.72
N ASP A 64 -14.68 5.15 -16.48
CA ASP A 64 -15.84 5.19 -17.36
C ASP A 64 -15.56 4.62 -18.77
N ALA A 65 -14.51 3.83 -18.92
CA ALA A 65 -14.17 3.16 -20.17
C ALA A 65 -15.35 2.29 -20.66
N PRO A 66 -15.66 2.30 -21.98
CA PRO A 66 -16.71 1.47 -22.56
C PRO A 66 -16.35 -0.02 -22.48
N ASP A 67 -17.36 -0.90 -22.58
CA ASP A 67 -17.21 -2.34 -22.30
C ASP A 67 -16.13 -3.03 -23.13
N ASP A 68 -15.97 -2.66 -24.39
CA ASP A 68 -14.96 -3.21 -25.30
C ASP A 68 -13.51 -2.86 -24.90
N ILE A 69 -13.33 -1.80 -24.12
CA ILE A 69 -12.03 -1.36 -23.60
C ILE A 69 -11.87 -1.73 -22.13
N ALA A 70 -12.94 -1.58 -21.34
CA ALA A 70 -12.90 -1.70 -19.90
C ALA A 70 -12.37 -3.07 -19.41
N ASP A 71 -12.60 -4.15 -20.17
CA ASP A 71 -12.17 -5.52 -19.84
C ASP A 71 -10.81 -5.90 -20.45
N LEU A 72 -10.21 -5.04 -21.27
CA LEU A 72 -8.87 -5.29 -21.77
C LEU A 72 -7.84 -5.20 -20.65
N PRO A 73 -6.87 -6.12 -20.59
CA PRO A 73 -5.75 -5.98 -19.66
C PRO A 73 -4.99 -4.67 -19.87
N VAL A 74 -4.60 -4.02 -18.78
CA VAL A 74 -3.78 -2.79 -18.80
C VAL A 74 -2.54 -2.94 -19.69
N GLY A 75 -1.88 -4.10 -19.66
CA GLY A 75 -0.73 -4.40 -20.52
C GLY A 75 -1.05 -4.52 -22.02
N LYS A 76 -2.31 -4.42 -22.43
CA LYS A 76 -2.74 -4.36 -23.85
C LYS A 76 -3.15 -2.98 -24.30
N LEU A 77 -3.18 -2.01 -23.39
CA LEU A 77 -3.55 -0.62 -23.64
C LEU A 77 -2.32 0.29 -23.53
N THR A 78 -2.21 1.26 -24.40
CA THR A 78 -1.20 2.32 -24.27
C THR A 78 -1.60 3.33 -23.18
N LEU A 79 -0.63 4.05 -22.62
CA LEU A 79 -0.90 5.15 -21.69
C LEU A 79 -1.88 6.17 -22.28
N ALA A 80 -1.72 6.51 -23.55
CA ALA A 80 -2.59 7.47 -24.24
C ALA A 80 -4.04 6.98 -24.34
N GLU A 81 -4.27 5.68 -24.52
CA GLU A 81 -5.61 5.08 -24.51
C GLU A 81 -6.22 5.12 -23.13
N ILE A 82 -5.48 4.70 -22.09
CA ILE A 82 -5.94 4.72 -20.71
C ILE A 82 -6.33 6.13 -20.25
N LYS A 83 -5.54 7.13 -20.60
CA LYS A 83 -5.76 8.54 -20.24
C LYS A 83 -7.01 9.17 -20.86
N LYS A 84 -7.67 8.55 -21.84
CA LYS A 84 -8.94 9.04 -22.40
C LYS A 84 -10.05 8.99 -21.37
N TYR A 85 -10.06 8.00 -20.49
CA TYR A 85 -11.16 7.69 -19.58
C TYR A 85 -11.06 8.44 -18.26
N ASP A 86 -12.23 8.71 -17.67
CA ASP A 86 -12.37 9.36 -16.37
C ASP A 86 -12.24 8.32 -15.25
N ALA A 87 -11.33 8.54 -14.31
CA ALA A 87 -11.07 7.65 -13.18
C ALA A 87 -11.67 8.17 -11.86
N GLY A 88 -12.37 9.29 -11.87
CA GLY A 88 -12.94 9.88 -10.65
C GLY A 88 -14.46 9.83 -10.62
N ARG A 89 -15.12 10.10 -11.75
CA ARG A 89 -16.58 10.22 -11.85
C ARG A 89 -17.31 8.98 -11.35
N LYS A 90 -16.77 7.78 -11.63
CA LYS A 90 -17.39 6.52 -11.21
C LYS A 90 -17.39 6.33 -9.71
N PHE A 91 -16.46 6.98 -9.02
CA PHE A 91 -16.40 7.01 -7.56
C PHE A 91 -17.41 8.03 -7.00
N ASP A 92 -17.32 9.29 -7.46
CA ASP A 92 -18.24 10.39 -7.10
C ASP A 92 -18.08 11.51 -8.14
N GLU A 93 -19.18 12.13 -8.59
CA GLU A 93 -19.18 13.19 -9.61
C GLU A 93 -18.25 14.38 -9.26
N LYS A 94 -18.04 14.66 -7.97
CA LYS A 94 -17.10 15.70 -7.52
C LYS A 94 -15.65 15.47 -7.96
N PHE A 95 -15.29 14.23 -8.31
CA PHE A 95 -13.96 13.86 -8.81
C PHE A 95 -13.90 13.70 -10.33
N ALA A 96 -14.97 14.10 -11.04
CA ALA A 96 -14.98 14.06 -12.51
C ALA A 96 -13.77 14.80 -13.08
N GLY A 97 -13.14 14.20 -14.09
CA GLY A 97 -11.92 14.74 -14.71
C GLY A 97 -10.62 14.08 -14.23
N GLU A 98 -10.63 13.37 -13.11
CA GLU A 98 -9.45 12.59 -12.68
C GLU A 98 -9.12 11.53 -13.73
N LYS A 99 -7.83 11.22 -13.85
CA LYS A 99 -7.31 10.22 -14.79
C LYS A 99 -6.50 9.16 -14.04
N VAL A 100 -6.37 7.97 -14.64
CA VAL A 100 -5.36 7.01 -14.20
C VAL A 100 -3.99 7.64 -14.38
N PRO A 101 -3.21 7.88 -13.32
CA PRO A 101 -1.92 8.56 -13.45
C PRO A 101 -0.85 7.64 -14.06
N ALA A 102 0.08 8.21 -14.80
CA ALA A 102 1.39 7.60 -14.96
C ALA A 102 2.19 7.79 -13.65
N LEU A 103 3.01 6.82 -13.26
CA LEU A 103 3.80 6.90 -12.04
C LEU A 103 4.72 8.13 -12.03
N ARG A 104 5.23 8.55 -13.20
CA ARG A 104 6.03 9.76 -13.34
C ARG A 104 5.30 11.02 -12.85
N GLU A 105 3.97 11.09 -12.96
CA GLU A 105 3.18 12.25 -12.48
C GLU A 105 3.15 12.30 -10.96
N VAL A 106 3.16 11.14 -10.29
CA VAL A 106 3.31 11.04 -8.84
C VAL A 106 4.73 11.45 -8.42
N PHE A 107 5.75 10.96 -9.13
CA PHE A 107 7.15 11.28 -8.84
C PHE A 107 7.46 12.77 -9.07
N GLU A 108 6.81 13.42 -10.04
CA GLU A 108 6.95 14.87 -10.25
C GLU A 108 6.49 15.68 -9.01
N ILE A 109 5.42 15.23 -8.33
CA ILE A 109 4.95 15.84 -7.08
C ILE A 109 5.94 15.56 -5.95
N MET A 110 6.45 14.32 -5.84
CA MET A 110 7.40 13.93 -4.80
C MET A 110 8.74 14.65 -4.94
N ARG A 111 9.21 14.88 -6.16
CA ARG A 111 10.44 15.62 -6.42
C ARG A 111 10.41 17.06 -5.88
N GLN A 112 9.23 17.68 -5.85
CA GLN A 112 9.03 19.04 -5.33
C GLN A 112 9.00 19.09 -3.79
N ASP A 113 8.83 17.92 -3.13
CA ASP A 113 8.75 17.82 -1.67
C ASP A 113 9.37 16.49 -1.21
N ARG A 114 10.59 16.58 -0.70
CA ARG A 114 11.38 15.41 -0.29
C ARG A 114 10.83 14.69 0.96
N GLU A 115 9.87 15.27 1.66
CA GLU A 115 9.20 14.60 2.77
C GLU A 115 8.05 13.68 2.31
N LYS A 116 7.54 13.87 1.07
CA LYS A 116 6.52 12.99 0.50
C LYS A 116 7.10 11.62 0.19
N MET A 117 6.43 10.60 0.68
CA MET A 117 6.72 9.19 0.43
C MET A 117 5.52 8.52 -0.22
N ILE A 118 5.77 7.39 -0.89
CA ILE A 118 4.72 6.46 -1.33
C ILE A 118 5.10 5.01 -1.01
N TYR A 119 4.08 4.17 -0.88
CA TYR A 119 4.23 2.74 -1.14
C TYR A 119 3.98 2.52 -2.64
N ALA A 120 4.84 1.76 -3.30
CA ALA A 120 4.67 1.36 -4.69
C ALA A 120 4.41 -0.16 -4.72
N ASP A 121 3.14 -0.56 -4.79
CA ASP A 121 2.76 -1.98 -4.80
C ASP A 121 2.77 -2.53 -6.22
N ILE A 122 3.62 -3.50 -6.47
CA ILE A 122 3.88 -4.08 -7.79
C ILE A 122 2.83 -5.14 -8.10
N LYS A 123 2.07 -4.94 -9.19
CA LYS A 123 0.97 -5.81 -9.63
C LYS A 123 1.28 -6.65 -10.86
N ASN A 124 2.46 -6.56 -11.45
CA ASN A 124 2.89 -7.41 -12.56
C ASN A 124 3.93 -8.43 -12.07
N TYR A 125 3.50 -9.67 -11.93
CA TYR A 125 4.34 -10.77 -11.45
C TYR A 125 4.64 -11.82 -12.55
N ASP A 126 4.11 -11.63 -13.77
CA ASP A 126 4.33 -12.55 -14.87
C ASP A 126 5.73 -12.39 -15.48
N ALA A 127 6.20 -13.48 -16.12
CA ALA A 127 7.54 -13.56 -16.66
C ALA A 127 7.82 -12.56 -17.80
N GLU A 128 6.79 -12.09 -18.49
CA GLU A 128 6.93 -11.16 -19.62
C GLU A 128 6.96 -9.70 -19.16
N LEU A 129 6.06 -9.30 -18.27
CA LEU A 129 5.88 -7.91 -17.88
C LEU A 129 6.75 -7.50 -16.70
N PHE A 130 7.10 -8.43 -15.79
CA PHE A 130 7.89 -8.09 -14.63
C PHE A 130 9.29 -7.52 -14.96
N PRO A 131 10.08 -8.11 -15.89
CA PRO A 131 11.36 -7.53 -16.29
C PRO A 131 11.22 -6.12 -16.86
N VAL A 132 10.17 -5.87 -17.64
CA VAL A 132 9.87 -4.55 -18.21
C VAL A 132 9.51 -3.55 -17.11
N LEU A 133 8.68 -3.97 -16.15
CA LEU A 133 8.33 -3.14 -14.99
C LEU A 133 9.58 -2.78 -14.20
N LEU A 134 10.42 -3.76 -13.88
CA LEU A 134 11.63 -3.56 -13.07
C LEU A 134 12.59 -2.57 -13.75
N GLU A 135 12.83 -2.72 -15.06
CA GLU A 135 13.67 -1.79 -15.84
C GLU A 135 13.09 -0.37 -15.80
N LYS A 136 11.79 -0.22 -16.11
CA LYS A 136 11.14 1.10 -16.18
C LYS A 136 11.00 1.75 -14.83
N PHE A 137 10.65 0.98 -13.79
CA PHE A 137 10.55 1.48 -12.43
C PHE A 137 11.91 1.95 -11.91
N SER A 138 12.94 1.14 -12.10
CA SER A 138 14.33 1.49 -11.75
C SER A 138 14.79 2.78 -12.46
N GLY A 139 14.50 2.88 -13.76
CA GLY A 139 14.81 4.08 -14.55
C GLY A 139 14.10 5.34 -14.04
N LEU A 140 12.80 5.24 -13.73
CA LEU A 140 12.03 6.35 -13.16
C LEU A 140 12.55 6.75 -11.78
N VAL A 141 12.82 5.78 -10.89
CA VAL A 141 13.38 6.06 -9.56
C VAL A 141 14.69 6.81 -9.64
N GLN A 142 15.55 6.43 -10.59
CA GLN A 142 16.82 7.10 -10.83
C GLN A 142 16.64 8.50 -11.44
N GLU A 143 15.79 8.64 -12.46
CA GLU A 143 15.50 9.92 -13.14
C GLU A 143 14.98 10.99 -12.17
N TYR A 144 14.10 10.60 -11.26
CA TYR A 144 13.47 11.50 -10.29
C TYR A 144 14.20 11.56 -8.95
N ASP A 145 15.24 10.74 -8.75
CA ASP A 145 16.00 10.65 -7.49
C ASP A 145 15.08 10.39 -6.28
N THR A 146 14.20 9.38 -6.39
CA THR A 146 13.15 9.12 -5.40
C THR A 146 13.34 7.85 -4.58
N ALA A 147 14.48 7.15 -4.69
CA ALA A 147 14.70 5.86 -4.02
C ALA A 147 14.41 5.89 -2.51
N THR A 148 14.79 6.95 -1.81
CA THR A 148 14.57 7.12 -0.36
C THR A 148 13.16 7.54 0.01
N GLN A 149 12.31 7.88 -0.97
CA GLN A 149 10.93 8.30 -0.80
C GLN A 149 9.93 7.16 -1.10
N ILE A 150 10.45 5.96 -1.44
CA ILE A 150 9.62 4.83 -1.88
C ILE A 150 9.83 3.64 -0.95
N ILE A 151 8.73 2.99 -0.61
CA ILE A 151 8.70 1.63 -0.09
C ILE A 151 8.06 0.77 -1.18
N ALA A 152 8.87 -0.04 -1.87
CA ALA A 152 8.35 -0.93 -2.90
C ALA A 152 7.75 -2.17 -2.26
N ALA A 153 6.50 -2.45 -2.57
CA ALA A 153 5.73 -3.52 -1.97
C ALA A 153 5.43 -4.65 -2.95
N GLY A 154 5.34 -5.87 -2.44
CA GLY A 154 4.94 -7.05 -3.20
C GLY A 154 4.71 -8.26 -2.30
N CYS A 155 4.16 -9.35 -2.89
CA CYS A 155 3.84 -10.57 -2.15
C CYS A 155 4.92 -11.66 -2.25
N ASP A 156 6.03 -11.38 -2.93
CA ASP A 156 7.05 -12.37 -3.26
C ASP A 156 8.44 -11.97 -2.80
N TYR A 157 9.15 -12.91 -2.17
CA TYR A 157 10.49 -12.68 -1.64
C TYR A 157 11.53 -12.41 -2.76
N GLU A 158 11.45 -13.18 -3.86
CA GLU A 158 12.39 -13.00 -4.99
C GLU A 158 12.24 -11.63 -5.64
N LEU A 159 10.99 -11.13 -5.76
CA LEU A 159 10.70 -9.78 -6.19
C LEU A 159 11.46 -8.75 -5.36
N ASN A 160 11.38 -8.86 -4.03
CA ASN A 160 12.04 -7.92 -3.12
C ASN A 160 13.57 -7.96 -3.27
N CYS A 161 14.16 -9.16 -3.41
CA CYS A 161 15.59 -9.29 -3.69
C CYS A 161 15.98 -8.58 -4.99
N ARG A 162 15.23 -8.79 -6.08
CA ARG A 162 15.50 -8.17 -7.38
C ARG A 162 15.34 -6.65 -7.36
N LEU A 163 14.41 -6.12 -6.58
CA LEU A 163 14.28 -4.66 -6.38
C LEU A 163 15.52 -4.09 -5.70
N HIS A 164 16.02 -4.71 -4.65
CA HIS A 164 17.27 -4.29 -3.97
C HIS A 164 18.48 -4.32 -4.89
N GLU A 165 18.60 -5.37 -5.71
CA GLU A 165 19.71 -5.51 -6.65
C GLU A 165 19.72 -4.41 -7.72
N ASN A 166 18.54 -3.96 -8.16
CA ASN A 166 18.39 -3.03 -9.27
C ASN A 166 18.20 -1.57 -8.86
N ILE A 167 17.77 -1.32 -7.61
CA ILE A 167 17.50 0.04 -7.13
C ILE A 167 18.19 0.27 -5.78
N PRO A 168 19.46 0.70 -5.79
CA PRO A 168 20.20 0.95 -4.55
C PRO A 168 19.48 1.97 -3.64
N GLY A 169 19.34 1.62 -2.36
CA GLY A 169 18.74 2.46 -1.34
C GLY A 169 17.21 2.42 -1.27
N ILE A 170 16.54 1.67 -2.15
CA ILE A 170 15.10 1.44 -2.02
C ILE A 170 14.80 0.60 -0.77
N LYS A 171 13.68 0.88 -0.11
CA LYS A 171 13.12 -0.02 0.90
C LYS A 171 12.11 -0.94 0.25
N THR A 172 12.06 -2.19 0.71
CA THR A 172 11.09 -3.18 0.25
C THR A 172 10.18 -3.63 1.38
N MET A 173 8.97 -4.01 1.02
CA MET A 173 7.98 -4.58 1.93
C MET A 173 7.36 -5.82 1.32
N GLN A 174 7.31 -6.91 2.09
CA GLN A 174 6.53 -8.09 1.70
C GLN A 174 5.22 -8.11 2.45
N TRP A 175 4.10 -8.06 1.72
CA TRP A 175 2.80 -8.23 2.35
C TRP A 175 2.38 -9.70 2.39
N ILE A 176 1.67 -10.07 3.46
CA ILE A 176 1.12 -11.40 3.72
C ILE A 176 -0.40 -11.28 3.71
N GLY A 177 -1.00 -11.55 2.54
CA GLY A 177 -2.43 -11.45 2.28
C GLY A 177 -3.03 -12.74 1.75
N GLY A 178 -4.23 -12.66 1.15
CA GLY A 178 -4.96 -13.81 0.60
C GLY A 178 -6.00 -14.41 1.54
N THR A 179 -6.33 -15.71 1.38
CA THR A 179 -7.23 -16.41 2.32
C THR A 179 -6.58 -16.59 3.70
N PRO A 180 -7.34 -16.87 4.78
CA PRO A 180 -6.75 -17.15 6.09
C PRO A 180 -5.68 -18.25 6.05
N GLU A 181 -5.92 -19.31 5.27
CA GLU A 181 -5.01 -20.44 5.12
C GLU A 181 -3.73 -20.03 4.39
N GLN A 182 -3.85 -19.24 3.31
CA GLN A 182 -2.71 -18.71 2.56
C GLN A 182 -1.85 -17.78 3.42
N ARG A 183 -2.49 -16.89 4.19
CA ARG A 183 -1.78 -16.00 5.13
C ARG A 183 -1.02 -16.77 6.19
N MET A 184 -1.67 -17.77 6.81
CA MET A 184 -1.04 -18.59 7.84
C MET A 184 0.16 -19.37 7.27
N LEU A 185 0.01 -19.98 6.10
CA LEU A 185 1.09 -20.69 5.43
C LEU A 185 2.28 -19.78 5.15
N LYS A 186 2.02 -18.63 4.51
CA LYS A 186 3.08 -17.66 4.16
C LYS A 186 3.73 -17.05 5.39
N PHE A 187 2.94 -16.77 6.43
CA PHE A 187 3.46 -16.28 7.71
C PHE A 187 4.46 -17.28 8.30
N ARG A 188 4.10 -18.57 8.37
CA ARG A 188 5.00 -19.62 8.90
C ARG A 188 6.27 -19.77 8.08
N GLU A 189 6.17 -19.77 6.74
CA GLU A 189 7.36 -19.84 5.86
C GLU A 189 8.38 -18.73 6.16
N LEU A 190 7.91 -17.51 6.45
CA LEU A 190 8.77 -16.37 6.76
C LEU A 190 9.22 -16.36 8.22
N ALA A 191 8.34 -16.75 9.14
CA ALA A 191 8.63 -16.84 10.57
C ALA A 191 9.69 -17.91 10.88
N ASP A 192 9.67 -19.06 10.18
CA ASP A 192 10.69 -20.12 10.28
C ASP A 192 12.11 -19.64 9.90
N LYS A 193 12.20 -18.50 9.22
CA LYS A 193 13.45 -17.84 8.82
C LYS A 193 13.67 -16.50 9.54
N ASP A 194 12.93 -16.25 10.63
CA ASP A 194 12.96 -14.99 11.38
C ASP A 194 12.79 -13.75 10.47
N PHE A 195 12.00 -13.86 9.39
CA PHE A 195 11.78 -12.81 8.39
C PHE A 195 13.08 -12.28 7.78
N ALA A 196 14.13 -13.10 7.72
CA ALA A 196 15.44 -12.67 7.25
C ALA A 196 15.40 -12.15 5.81
N GLY A 197 16.20 -11.10 5.52
CA GLY A 197 16.33 -10.51 4.20
C GLY A 197 15.19 -9.58 3.77
N LEU A 198 14.21 -9.31 4.64
CA LEU A 198 13.12 -8.36 4.38
C LEU A 198 13.34 -7.05 5.15
N ASP A 199 13.15 -5.90 4.48
CA ASP A 199 13.18 -4.60 5.16
C ASP A 199 11.93 -4.40 6.00
N MET A 200 10.76 -4.67 5.43
CA MET A 200 9.47 -4.56 6.10
C MET A 200 8.58 -5.76 5.77
N VAL A 201 7.67 -6.07 6.67
CA VAL A 201 6.62 -7.08 6.49
C VAL A 201 5.28 -6.45 6.84
N GLN A 202 4.28 -6.62 5.96
CA GLN A 202 2.91 -6.20 6.23
C GLN A 202 2.01 -7.42 6.44
N LEU A 203 1.31 -7.46 7.56
CA LEU A 203 0.31 -8.49 7.87
C LEU A 203 -1.10 -7.97 7.57
N HIS A 204 -1.79 -8.61 6.64
CA HIS A 204 -3.22 -8.37 6.44
C HIS A 204 -3.99 -9.08 7.55
N LEU A 205 -4.70 -8.31 8.38
CA LEU A 205 -5.38 -8.82 9.57
C LEU A 205 -6.88 -8.53 9.49
N ARG A 206 -7.69 -9.57 9.59
CA ARG A 206 -9.15 -9.39 9.71
C ARG A 206 -9.55 -9.60 11.17
N PRO A 207 -10.21 -8.62 11.81
CA PRO A 207 -10.82 -8.83 13.12
C PRO A 207 -11.92 -9.89 13.03
N VAL A 208 -11.86 -10.91 13.90
CA VAL A 208 -12.82 -12.04 13.89
C VAL A 208 -13.68 -12.13 15.15
N GLY A 209 -13.43 -11.28 16.16
CA GLY A 209 -14.19 -11.23 17.41
C GLY A 209 -13.36 -10.78 18.59
N LYS A 210 -13.85 -11.03 19.82
CA LYS A 210 -13.19 -10.70 21.08
C LYS A 210 -13.02 -11.91 21.98
N THR A 211 -11.94 -11.93 22.76
CA THR A 211 -11.75 -12.83 23.90
C THR A 211 -11.34 -11.96 25.09
N GLY A 212 -12.23 -11.81 26.09
CA GLY A 212 -12.10 -10.81 27.13
C GLY A 212 -12.07 -9.40 26.55
N ASP A 213 -11.09 -8.59 26.92
CA ASP A 213 -10.91 -7.23 26.44
C ASP A 213 -10.12 -7.12 25.12
N ASN A 214 -9.54 -8.25 24.64
CA ASN A 214 -8.68 -8.26 23.45
C ASN A 214 -9.45 -8.68 22.21
N TRP A 215 -9.19 -7.99 21.10
CA TRP A 215 -9.63 -8.41 19.78
C TRP A 215 -8.81 -9.59 19.27
N MET A 216 -9.50 -10.53 18.64
CA MET A 216 -8.89 -11.63 17.89
C MET A 216 -8.85 -11.27 16.41
N TYR A 217 -7.81 -11.75 15.75
CA TYR A 217 -7.63 -11.65 14.30
C TYR A 217 -7.58 -13.04 13.70
N ASP A 218 -7.73 -13.13 12.40
CA ASP A 218 -7.58 -14.38 11.64
C ASP A 218 -6.11 -14.88 11.57
N LEU A 219 -5.16 -14.09 12.08
CA LEU A 219 -3.84 -14.53 12.52
C LEU A 219 -3.81 -14.47 14.06
N PRO A 220 -3.33 -15.52 14.77
CA PRO A 220 -3.25 -15.52 16.24
C PRO A 220 -2.45 -14.34 16.78
N ILE A 221 -2.92 -13.76 17.89
CA ILE A 221 -2.27 -12.59 18.49
C ILE A 221 -0.83 -12.90 18.94
N GLU A 222 -0.54 -14.12 19.31
CA GLU A 222 0.82 -14.56 19.70
C GLU A 222 1.75 -14.60 18.49
N ASP A 223 1.25 -14.95 17.31
CA ASP A 223 2.02 -14.88 16.07
C ASP A 223 2.32 -13.43 15.67
N ILE A 224 1.36 -12.51 15.88
CA ILE A 224 1.58 -11.07 15.67
C ILE A 224 2.63 -10.53 16.63
N LYS A 225 2.57 -10.91 17.92
CA LYS A 225 3.57 -10.55 18.93
C LYS A 225 4.94 -11.12 18.59
N TYR A 226 4.99 -12.36 18.12
CA TYR A 226 6.23 -12.99 17.68
C TYR A 226 6.86 -12.20 16.52
N ALA A 227 6.08 -11.91 15.46
CA ALA A 227 6.56 -11.09 14.36
C ALA A 227 7.06 -9.72 14.83
N TYR A 228 6.32 -9.06 15.75
CA TYR A 228 6.75 -7.79 16.33
C TYR A 228 8.05 -7.90 17.13
N SER A 229 8.26 -8.99 17.86
CA SER A 229 9.49 -9.23 18.65
C SER A 229 10.75 -9.30 17.77
N ILE A 230 10.60 -9.79 16.53
CA ILE A 230 11.71 -9.92 15.56
C ILE A 230 11.84 -8.64 14.70
N LEU A 231 10.73 -8.13 14.20
CA LEU A 231 10.71 -7.04 13.22
C LEU A 231 10.69 -5.66 13.87
N GLY A 232 10.09 -5.52 15.05
CA GLY A 232 9.93 -4.21 15.70
C GLY A 232 9.21 -3.21 14.79
N ALA A 233 9.85 -2.06 14.55
CA ALA A 233 9.31 -1.00 13.68
C ALA A 233 9.25 -1.38 12.18
N ARG A 234 9.78 -2.53 11.78
CA ARG A 234 9.67 -3.06 10.40
C ARG A 234 8.37 -3.84 10.17
N LEU A 235 7.58 -4.08 11.22
CA LEU A 235 6.27 -4.69 11.11
C LEU A 235 5.21 -3.63 10.84
N GLU A 236 4.50 -3.78 9.74
CA GLU A 236 3.29 -3.06 9.42
C GLU A 236 2.08 -4.01 9.50
N VAL A 237 0.93 -3.50 9.90
CA VAL A 237 -0.32 -4.24 9.90
C VAL A 237 -1.38 -3.54 9.08
N PHE A 238 -2.16 -4.32 8.34
CA PHE A 238 -3.33 -3.85 7.62
C PHE A 238 -4.59 -4.49 8.22
N PRO A 239 -5.20 -3.89 9.25
CA PRO A 239 -6.48 -4.33 9.76
C PRO A 239 -7.58 -3.90 8.79
N PHE A 240 -8.11 -4.84 8.01
CA PHE A 240 -9.10 -4.57 6.98
C PHE A 240 -10.47 -5.15 7.31
N GLY A 241 -11.51 -4.65 6.64
CA GLY A 241 -12.89 -5.01 6.92
C GLY A 241 -13.46 -4.23 8.10
N ALA A 242 -14.24 -4.87 8.95
CA ALA A 242 -14.93 -4.19 10.06
C ALA A 242 -14.01 -3.93 11.27
N PHE A 243 -12.94 -3.16 11.10
CA PHE A 243 -12.09 -2.78 12.23
C PHE A 243 -12.77 -1.72 13.12
N THR A 244 -12.49 -1.79 14.41
CA THR A 244 -13.04 -0.87 15.43
C THR A 244 -11.91 -0.15 16.17
N PRO A 245 -12.20 0.95 16.89
CA PRO A 245 -11.21 1.60 17.75
C PRO A 245 -10.51 0.64 18.70
N GLU A 246 -11.26 -0.29 19.30
CA GLU A 246 -10.73 -1.26 20.26
C GLU A 246 -9.81 -2.31 19.57
N ALA A 247 -10.14 -2.70 18.32
CA ALA A 247 -9.26 -3.56 17.54
C ALA A 247 -7.90 -2.88 17.30
N ILE A 248 -7.90 -1.62 16.88
CA ILE A 248 -6.68 -0.84 16.72
C ILE A 248 -5.93 -0.68 18.06
N GLN A 249 -6.63 -0.41 19.16
CA GLN A 249 -6.01 -0.31 20.48
C GLN A 249 -5.32 -1.61 20.91
N THR A 250 -5.86 -2.78 20.56
CA THR A 250 -5.21 -4.08 20.81
C THR A 250 -3.84 -4.14 20.10
N LEU A 251 -3.77 -3.71 18.85
CA LEU A 251 -2.52 -3.68 18.08
C LEU A 251 -1.53 -2.61 18.59
N LEU A 252 -2.03 -1.43 18.95
CA LEU A 252 -1.24 -0.38 19.59
C LEU A 252 -0.65 -0.87 20.93
N GLY A 253 -1.41 -1.66 21.69
CA GLY A 253 -0.95 -2.26 22.94
C GLY A 253 0.18 -3.27 22.78
N ILE A 254 0.38 -3.84 21.59
CA ILE A 254 1.57 -4.66 21.24
C ILE A 254 2.79 -3.75 21.00
N GLY A 255 2.58 -2.48 20.62
CA GLY A 255 3.62 -1.53 20.28
C GLY A 255 3.80 -1.31 18.78
N ILE A 256 2.89 -1.81 17.95
CA ILE A 256 2.95 -1.66 16.49
C ILE A 256 2.87 -0.19 16.12
N LYS A 257 3.77 0.24 15.22
CA LYS A 257 3.92 1.64 14.79
C LYS A 257 3.53 1.90 13.35
N HIS A 258 3.39 0.87 12.53
CA HIS A 258 3.07 1.00 11.12
C HIS A 258 1.75 0.31 10.80
N TYR A 259 0.87 1.02 10.10
CA TYR A 259 -0.47 0.56 9.74
C TYR A 259 -0.78 0.88 8.28
N ALA A 260 -1.61 0.05 7.64
CA ALA A 260 -2.32 0.43 6.43
C ALA A 260 -3.82 0.58 6.72
N THR A 261 -4.51 1.45 5.99
CA THR A 261 -5.95 1.68 6.19
C THR A 261 -6.69 1.99 4.90
N ASP A 262 -7.93 1.47 4.81
CA ASP A 262 -8.92 1.84 3.79
C ASP A 262 -9.71 3.09 4.18
N GLU A 263 -9.67 3.51 5.46
CA GLU A 263 -10.47 4.59 6.02
C GLU A 263 -9.56 5.64 6.71
N PRO A 264 -8.80 6.44 5.93
CA PRO A 264 -7.82 7.40 6.46
C PRO A 264 -8.35 8.34 7.55
N VAL A 265 -9.51 8.97 7.33
CA VAL A 265 -10.10 9.90 8.30
C VAL A 265 -10.50 9.18 9.60
N ARG A 266 -11.17 8.03 9.47
CA ARG A 266 -11.56 7.23 10.63
C ARG A 266 -10.35 6.76 11.43
N PHE A 267 -9.31 6.29 10.74
CA PHE A 267 -8.07 5.84 11.37
C PHE A 267 -7.38 6.99 12.12
N SER A 268 -7.23 8.14 11.47
CA SER A 268 -6.69 9.36 12.09
C SER A 268 -7.46 9.76 13.36
N GLN A 269 -8.81 9.71 13.33
CA GLN A 269 -9.63 9.99 14.50
C GLN A 269 -9.43 8.98 15.65
N ILE A 270 -9.22 7.70 15.32
CA ILE A 270 -8.92 6.68 16.33
C ILE A 270 -7.58 6.98 17.01
N LEU A 271 -6.55 7.29 16.25
CA LEU A 271 -5.23 7.62 16.79
C LEU A 271 -5.28 8.86 17.71
N LYS A 272 -5.97 9.93 17.30
CA LYS A 272 -6.17 11.13 18.12
C LYS A 272 -6.84 10.83 19.45
N ARG A 273 -7.92 10.04 19.44
CA ARG A 273 -8.62 9.62 20.66
C ARG A 273 -7.76 8.74 21.56
N SER A 274 -6.81 8.01 21.01
CA SER A 274 -5.86 7.17 21.75
C SER A 274 -4.66 7.97 22.29
N GLY A 275 -4.56 9.28 22.00
CA GLY A 275 -3.43 10.11 22.41
C GLY A 275 -2.11 9.78 21.71
N VAL A 276 -2.19 9.18 20.51
CA VAL A 276 -1.04 8.77 19.71
C VAL A 276 -0.79 9.80 18.62
N ASN A 277 0.45 10.28 18.52
CA ASN A 277 0.86 11.21 17.47
C ASN A 277 0.94 10.52 16.12
N GLN A 278 0.63 11.26 15.06
CA GLN A 278 0.80 10.83 13.68
C GLN A 278 2.02 11.54 13.08
N ARG A 279 2.68 10.90 12.10
CA ARG A 279 3.69 11.59 11.30
C ARG A 279 3.02 12.79 10.60
N ASN A 280 3.58 13.97 10.73
CA ASN A 280 3.13 15.27 10.16
C ASN A 280 2.01 16.00 10.90
N GLU A 281 1.62 15.64 12.11
CA GLU A 281 0.97 16.60 12.98
C GLU A 281 2.05 17.61 13.46
N LYS A 282 2.22 18.68 12.69
CA LYS A 282 2.93 19.91 13.12
C LYS A 282 1.94 20.86 13.72
#